data_1298ad99e77ca1b8f3eb31dbb0f9c5c5
#
_entry.id   1298ad99e77ca1b8f3eb31dbb0f9c5c5
#
_cell.length_a   1.000
_cell.length_b   1.000
_cell.length_c   1.000
_cell.angle_alpha   90.00
_cell.angle_beta   90.00
_cell.angle_gamma   90.00
#
_symmetry.space_group_name_H-M   'P 1'
#
loop_
_entity.id
_entity.type
_entity.pdbx_description
1 polymer ?
#
loop_
_entity_poly.entity_id
_entity_poly.type
_entity_poly.pdbx_seq_one_letter_code
_entity_poly.pdbx_strand_id
1 'polypeptide(L)'
;QMCIRDRHTIVYDIGGSNPSFSDYRLKATNFPEEAGRINQRIKTLFETVDRLFAKTQKTIQIDPHTNHLIFIDDGEVIPLYKLSSGEKQLLLILMRVFLMEEQPYILLMDEPEISLHIEWQYKLFEEIRHLNPNCQIITSTHSPSLFGDGWGDKLVFVEDLIKVKS
;
A
#
# COMPACT_ATOMS: atom_id res chain seq x y z
N GLN A 1 0.73 19.35 -4.74
CA GLN A 1 1.80 18.82 -3.86
C GLN A 1 1.19 18.58 -2.47
N MET A 2 0.63 17.39 -2.25
CA MET A 2 0.18 17.00 -0.91
C MET A 2 1.26 16.09 -0.33
N CYS A 3 2.21 16.70 0.37
CA CYS A 3 3.19 15.99 1.18
C CYS A 3 2.49 15.58 2.47
N ILE A 4 2.00 14.34 2.55
CA ILE A 4 1.59 13.77 3.83
C ILE A 4 2.89 13.40 4.54
N ARG A 5 3.33 14.30 5.41
CA ARG A 5 4.46 14.11 6.28
C ARG A 5 3.99 13.32 7.51
N ASP A 6 3.77 12.03 7.35
CA ASP A 6 3.93 11.13 8.47
C ASP A 6 5.44 10.91 8.65
N ARG A 7 5.94 10.97 9.89
CA ARG A 7 7.38 11.15 10.18
C ARG A 7 8.27 10.00 9.70
N HIS A 8 7.72 8.92 9.13
CA HIS A 8 8.43 7.67 8.92
C HIS A 8 8.25 6.99 7.57
N THR A 9 7.35 7.46 6.71
CA THR A 9 7.22 6.88 5.36
C THR A 9 7.12 7.99 4.32
N ILE A 10 8.18 8.16 3.54
CA ILE A 10 8.19 9.08 2.41
C ILE A 10 8.00 8.24 1.15
N VAL A 11 6.83 8.34 0.55
CA VAL A 11 6.58 7.78 -0.79
C VAL A 11 6.82 8.92 -1.79
N TYR A 12 7.88 8.81 -2.55
CA TYR A 12 8.14 9.73 -3.66
C TYR A 12 7.44 9.22 -4.92
N ASP A 13 6.50 10.00 -5.41
CA ASP A 13 5.96 9.85 -6.75
C ASP A 13 6.81 10.71 -7.72
N ILE A 14 7.54 10.06 -8.61
CA ILE A 14 8.42 10.72 -9.59
C ILE A 14 7.69 10.96 -10.91
N GLY A 15 6.39 11.06 -10.93
CA GLY A 15 5.79 11.22 -12.24
C GLY A 15 4.32 11.44 -12.38
N GLY A 16 3.76 12.48 -11.81
CA GLY A 16 2.44 12.91 -12.25
C GLY A 16 1.43 13.24 -11.14
N SER A 17 0.28 13.73 -11.53
CA SER A 17 -0.86 13.99 -10.66
C SER A 17 -1.24 12.73 -9.88
N ASN A 18 -1.30 12.83 -8.55
CA ASN A 18 -1.78 11.75 -7.68
C ASN A 18 -3.29 11.51 -7.91
N PRO A 19 -3.71 10.46 -8.65
CA PRO A 19 -5.12 10.14 -8.78
C PRO A 19 -5.68 9.75 -7.41
N SER A 20 -6.89 10.18 -7.12
CA SER A 20 -7.63 9.65 -5.97
C SER A 20 -8.28 8.31 -6.32
N PHE A 21 -8.66 7.54 -5.30
CA PHE A 21 -9.44 6.33 -5.52
C PHE A 21 -10.77 6.61 -6.24
N SER A 22 -11.40 7.74 -5.94
CA SER A 22 -12.63 8.18 -6.61
C SER A 22 -12.38 8.46 -8.09
N ASP A 23 -11.28 9.13 -8.45
CA ASP A 23 -10.91 9.37 -9.85
C ASP A 23 -10.65 8.05 -10.59
N TYR A 24 -9.96 7.11 -9.94
CA TYR A 24 -9.75 5.78 -10.50
C TYR A 24 -11.05 5.04 -10.79
N ARG A 25 -12.02 5.09 -9.89
CA ARG A 25 -13.35 4.52 -10.10
C ARG A 25 -14.12 5.20 -11.23
N LEU A 26 -14.04 6.53 -11.34
CA LEU A 26 -14.70 7.28 -12.41
C LEU A 26 -14.21 6.85 -13.80
N LYS A 27 -12.97 6.36 -13.92
CA LYS A 27 -12.48 5.78 -15.19
C LYS A 27 -13.37 4.62 -15.66
N ALA A 28 -13.85 3.74 -14.75
CA ALA A 28 -14.72 2.64 -15.13
C ALA A 28 -16.08 3.09 -15.71
N THR A 29 -16.56 4.26 -15.31
CA THR A 29 -17.78 4.87 -15.86
C THR A 29 -17.51 5.59 -17.18
N ASN A 30 -16.39 6.27 -17.28
CA ASN A 30 -16.04 7.08 -18.45
C ASN A 30 -15.47 6.24 -19.61
N PHE A 31 -14.88 5.08 -19.30
CA PHE A 31 -14.26 4.16 -20.26
C PHE A 31 -14.82 2.75 -20.06
N PRO A 32 -16.01 2.43 -20.63
CA PRO A 32 -16.67 1.14 -20.42
C PRO A 32 -15.83 -0.07 -20.83
N GLU A 33 -14.95 0.09 -21.81
CA GLU A 33 -14.01 -0.95 -22.26
C GLU A 33 -12.97 -1.31 -21.21
N GLU A 34 -12.65 -0.40 -20.30
CA GLU A 34 -11.72 -0.63 -19.18
C GLU A 34 -12.42 -1.06 -17.88
N ALA A 35 -13.75 -0.95 -17.83
CA ALA A 35 -14.52 -1.16 -16.60
C ALA A 35 -14.26 -2.55 -15.98
N GLY A 36 -14.15 -3.57 -16.79
CA GLY A 36 -13.87 -4.94 -16.32
C GLY A 36 -12.53 -5.03 -15.60
N ARG A 37 -11.48 -4.46 -16.19
CA ARG A 37 -10.12 -4.44 -15.60
C ARG A 37 -10.09 -3.62 -14.31
N ILE A 38 -10.69 -2.44 -14.32
CA ILE A 38 -10.74 -1.55 -13.16
C ILE A 38 -11.46 -2.22 -11.98
N ASN A 39 -12.63 -2.82 -12.24
CA ASN A 39 -13.39 -3.50 -11.19
C ASN A 39 -12.65 -4.72 -10.64
N GLN A 40 -11.97 -5.48 -11.48
CA GLN A 40 -11.15 -6.61 -11.02
C GLN A 40 -10.01 -6.15 -10.12
N ARG A 41 -9.32 -5.05 -10.45
CA ARG A 41 -8.26 -4.48 -9.62
C ARG A 41 -8.79 -3.98 -8.28
N ILE A 42 -9.95 -3.30 -8.26
CA ILE A 42 -10.61 -2.88 -7.01
C ILE A 42 -10.92 -4.09 -6.14
N LYS A 43 -11.44 -5.17 -6.75
CA LYS A 43 -11.71 -6.42 -6.04
C LYS A 43 -10.42 -6.99 -5.43
N THR A 44 -9.34 -7.07 -6.19
CA THR A 44 -8.04 -7.54 -5.69
C THR A 44 -7.52 -6.70 -4.52
N LEU A 45 -7.65 -5.37 -4.59
CA LEU A 45 -7.29 -4.49 -3.48
C LEU A 45 -8.11 -4.82 -2.22
N PHE A 46 -9.43 -4.97 -2.35
CA PHE A 46 -10.31 -5.24 -1.21
C PHE A 46 -10.00 -6.60 -0.59
N GLU A 47 -9.84 -7.64 -1.41
CA GLU A 47 -9.45 -8.97 -0.93
C GLU A 47 -8.10 -8.96 -0.20
N THR A 48 -7.15 -8.14 -0.67
CA THR A 48 -5.85 -7.95 -0.02
C THR A 48 -6.00 -7.27 1.35
N VAL A 49 -6.76 -6.16 1.40
CA VAL A 49 -6.99 -5.43 2.66
C VAL A 49 -7.74 -6.31 3.65
N ASP A 50 -8.83 -6.96 3.24
CA ASP A 50 -9.65 -7.81 4.10
C ASP A 50 -8.85 -8.98 4.67
N ARG A 51 -7.97 -9.61 3.85
CA ARG A 51 -7.07 -10.68 4.30
C ARG A 51 -6.09 -10.19 5.37
N LEU A 52 -5.53 -8.99 5.19
CA LEU A 52 -4.59 -8.43 6.16
C LEU A 52 -5.29 -7.97 7.43
N PHE A 53 -6.52 -7.44 7.32
CA PHE A 53 -7.31 -6.96 8.45
C PHE A 53 -8.16 -8.06 9.11
N ALA A 54 -8.08 -9.30 8.66
CA ALA A 54 -8.89 -10.41 9.19
C ALA A 54 -8.79 -10.56 10.73
N LYS A 55 -7.60 -10.32 11.31
CA LYS A 55 -7.41 -10.38 12.77
C LYS A 55 -8.09 -9.25 13.54
N THR A 56 -8.25 -8.11 12.92
CA THR A 56 -8.96 -6.97 13.51
C THR A 56 -10.44 -6.95 13.14
N GLN A 57 -10.89 -7.97 12.39
CA GLN A 57 -12.29 -8.20 11.97
C GLN A 57 -12.89 -7.04 11.19
N LYS A 58 -12.04 -6.20 10.59
CA LYS A 58 -12.48 -5.08 9.76
C LYS A 58 -12.46 -5.46 8.29
N THR A 59 -13.49 -5.02 7.55
CA THR A 59 -13.58 -5.18 6.10
C THR A 59 -13.70 -3.83 5.42
N ILE A 60 -13.09 -3.73 4.23
CA ILE A 60 -13.15 -2.51 3.42
C ILE A 60 -14.34 -2.59 2.44
N GLN A 61 -15.06 -1.50 2.31
CA GLN A 61 -16.20 -1.38 1.39
C GLN A 61 -16.23 0.00 0.74
N ILE A 62 -17.09 0.13 -0.27
CA ILE A 62 -17.44 1.42 -0.86
C ILE A 62 -18.83 1.79 -0.37
N ASP A 63 -18.95 2.96 0.23
CA ASP A 63 -20.24 3.53 0.56
C ASP A 63 -21.02 3.80 -0.75
N PRO A 64 -22.19 3.18 -0.96
CA PRO A 64 -22.96 3.31 -2.19
C PRO A 64 -23.52 4.74 -2.42
N HIS A 65 -23.62 5.55 -1.37
CA HIS A 65 -24.16 6.90 -1.45
C HIS A 65 -23.09 7.95 -1.74
N THR A 66 -21.92 7.81 -1.09
CA THR A 66 -20.84 8.80 -1.17
C THR A 66 -19.72 8.37 -2.11
N ASN A 67 -19.66 7.10 -2.52
CA ASN A 67 -18.56 6.48 -3.26
C ASN A 67 -17.20 6.54 -2.54
N HIS A 68 -17.18 6.83 -1.25
CA HIS A 68 -15.97 6.82 -0.45
C HIS A 68 -15.67 5.42 0.09
N LEU A 69 -14.39 5.18 0.39
CA LEU A 69 -13.97 3.99 1.12
C LEU A 69 -14.42 4.12 2.58
N ILE A 70 -15.05 3.07 3.06
CA ILE A 70 -15.45 2.90 4.46
C ILE A 70 -14.94 1.56 4.98
N PHE A 71 -14.88 1.44 6.28
CA PHE A 71 -14.60 0.17 6.95
C PHE A 71 -15.82 -0.26 7.75
N ILE A 72 -16.02 -1.57 7.81
CA ILE A 72 -17.02 -2.20 8.67
C ILE A 72 -16.29 -2.93 9.79
N ASP A 73 -16.72 -2.69 11.02
CA ASP A 73 -16.24 -3.34 12.25
C ASP A 73 -17.46 -3.79 13.04
N ASP A 74 -17.62 -5.09 13.25
CA ASP A 74 -18.79 -5.69 13.91
C ASP A 74 -20.16 -5.20 13.35
N GLY A 75 -20.24 -5.06 12.03
CA GLY A 75 -21.44 -4.60 11.34
C GLY A 75 -21.67 -3.09 11.35
N GLU A 76 -20.85 -2.31 12.03
CA GLU A 76 -20.93 -0.86 12.08
C GLU A 76 -19.96 -0.20 11.11
N VAL A 77 -20.40 0.88 10.46
CA VAL A 77 -19.54 1.70 9.60
C VAL A 77 -18.59 2.50 10.49
N ILE A 78 -17.29 2.31 10.30
CA ILE A 78 -16.27 3.10 10.97
C ILE A 78 -15.54 4.01 9.97
N PRO A 79 -15.34 5.29 10.33
CA PRO A 79 -14.57 6.19 9.49
C PRO A 79 -13.07 5.87 9.56
N LEU A 80 -12.35 6.23 8.49
CA LEU A 80 -10.91 5.96 8.35
C LEU A 80 -10.07 6.46 9.53
N TYR A 81 -10.46 7.57 10.18
CA TYR A 81 -9.70 8.10 11.31
C TYR A 81 -9.73 7.21 12.57
N LYS A 82 -10.70 6.29 12.66
CA LYS A 82 -10.79 5.30 13.76
C LYS A 82 -9.87 4.08 13.56
N LEU A 83 -9.30 3.90 12.39
CA LEU A 83 -8.27 2.88 12.18
C LEU A 83 -7.06 3.17 13.08
N SER A 84 -6.39 2.12 13.54
CA SER A 84 -5.11 2.24 14.26
C SER A 84 -4.03 2.87 13.36
N SER A 85 -2.92 3.32 13.97
CA SER A 85 -1.79 3.86 13.21
C SER A 85 -1.23 2.86 12.19
N GLY A 86 -1.07 1.60 12.59
CA GLY A 86 -0.59 0.54 11.71
C GLY A 86 -1.56 0.22 10.57
N GLU A 87 -2.87 0.15 10.85
CA GLU A 87 -3.90 -0.04 9.82
C GLU A 87 -3.90 1.10 8.80
N LYS A 88 -3.80 2.35 9.27
CA LYS A 88 -3.71 3.52 8.38
C LYS A 88 -2.47 3.48 7.51
N GLN A 89 -1.32 3.16 8.09
CA GLN A 89 -0.05 3.09 7.36
C GLN A 89 -0.08 1.99 6.31
N LEU A 90 -0.52 0.78 6.68
CA LEU A 90 -0.66 -0.33 5.75
C LEU A 90 -1.60 0.03 4.60
N LEU A 91 -2.78 0.57 4.91
CA LEU A 91 -3.74 1.01 3.91
C LEU A 91 -3.15 2.07 2.97
N LEU A 92 -2.42 3.04 3.52
CA LEU A 92 -1.77 4.10 2.73
C LEU A 92 -0.79 3.52 1.72
N ILE A 93 0.07 2.57 2.14
CA ILE A 93 1.05 1.92 1.26
C ILE A 93 0.31 1.15 0.16
N LEU A 94 -0.66 0.31 0.51
CA LEU A 94 -1.41 -0.51 -0.45
C LEU A 94 -2.18 0.36 -1.44
N MET A 95 -2.82 1.43 -0.98
CA MET A 95 -3.54 2.37 -1.85
C MET A 95 -2.61 3.08 -2.83
N ARG A 96 -1.42 3.50 -2.39
CA ARG A 96 -0.41 4.10 -3.27
C ARG A 96 0.00 3.14 -4.37
N VAL A 97 0.35 1.92 -4.01
CA VAL A 97 0.75 0.88 -4.96
C VAL A 97 -0.39 0.54 -5.94
N PHE A 98 -1.62 0.42 -5.43
CA PHE A 98 -2.80 0.20 -6.26
C PHE A 98 -3.01 1.30 -7.31
N LEU A 99 -2.86 2.57 -6.92
CA LEU A 99 -3.06 3.73 -7.80
C LEU A 99 -1.93 3.90 -8.85
N MET A 100 -0.81 3.17 -8.73
CA MET A 100 0.23 3.08 -9.76
C MET A 100 -0.19 2.27 -11.00
N GLU A 101 -1.36 1.64 -11.00
CA GLU A 101 -2.00 0.95 -12.13
C GLU A 101 -1.07 -0.07 -12.84
N GLU A 102 -0.24 -0.81 -12.09
CA GLU A 102 0.73 -1.80 -12.61
C GLU A 102 1.81 -1.20 -13.54
N GLN A 103 1.93 0.11 -13.57
CA GLN A 103 3.03 0.74 -14.29
C GLN A 103 4.37 0.46 -13.58
N PRO A 104 5.50 0.52 -14.29
CA PRO A 104 6.81 0.41 -13.66
C PRO A 104 7.10 1.66 -12.81
N TYR A 105 7.19 1.47 -11.50
CA TYR A 105 7.50 2.52 -10.51
C TYR A 105 8.62 2.07 -9.59
N ILE A 106 9.31 3.04 -9.02
CA ILE A 106 10.22 2.84 -7.90
C ILE A 106 9.51 3.33 -6.63
N LEU A 107 9.24 2.40 -5.71
CA LEU A 107 8.66 2.69 -4.41
C LEU A 107 9.79 2.82 -3.39
N LEU A 108 9.99 4.05 -2.91
CA LEU A 108 10.97 4.34 -1.85
C LEU A 108 10.24 4.37 -0.52
N MET A 109 10.72 3.59 0.44
CA MET A 109 10.16 3.56 1.80
C MET A 109 11.28 3.68 2.82
N ASP A 110 11.01 4.45 3.88
CA ASP A 110 11.90 4.60 5.02
C ASP A 110 11.19 4.04 6.26
N GLU A 111 11.77 2.99 6.84
CA GLU A 111 11.23 2.26 7.99
C GLU A 111 9.70 2.00 7.92
N PRO A 112 9.21 1.38 6.84
CA PRO A 112 7.77 1.19 6.65
C PRO A 112 7.13 0.28 7.71
N GLU A 113 7.94 -0.47 8.45
CA GLU A 113 7.51 -1.34 9.53
C GLU A 113 7.06 -0.61 10.80
N ILE A 114 7.43 0.65 10.96
CA ILE A 114 7.03 1.41 12.16
C ILE A 114 5.51 1.42 12.27
N SER A 115 5.01 1.02 13.43
CA SER A 115 3.59 0.82 13.74
C SER A 115 2.92 -0.39 13.07
N LEU A 116 3.57 -1.12 12.17
CA LEU A 116 2.99 -2.33 11.59
C LEU A 116 3.11 -3.52 12.53
N HIS A 117 2.02 -4.28 12.64
CA HIS A 117 2.06 -5.57 13.31
C HIS A 117 3.06 -6.51 12.61
N ILE A 118 3.77 -7.33 13.38
CA ILE A 118 4.83 -8.22 12.88
C ILE A 118 4.40 -9.08 11.68
N GLU A 119 3.18 -9.59 11.68
CA GLU A 119 2.67 -10.41 10.57
C GLU A 119 2.45 -9.61 9.28
N TRP A 120 2.13 -8.32 9.41
CA TRP A 120 2.02 -7.44 8.24
C TRP A 120 3.40 -7.12 7.67
N GLN A 121 4.41 -7.00 8.53
CA GLN A 121 5.79 -6.81 8.09
C GLN A 121 6.25 -7.95 7.19
N TYR A 122 6.02 -9.20 7.57
CA TYR A 122 6.36 -10.37 6.76
C TYR A 122 5.66 -10.43 5.40
N LYS A 123 4.47 -9.87 5.28
CA LYS A 123 3.65 -9.93 4.07
C LYS A 123 3.75 -8.70 3.19
N LEU A 124 4.29 -7.59 3.70
CA LEU A 124 4.21 -6.27 3.06
C LEU A 124 4.72 -6.30 1.62
N PHE A 125 5.91 -6.83 1.39
CA PHE A 125 6.52 -6.84 0.06
C PHE A 125 5.80 -7.78 -0.91
N GLU A 126 5.29 -8.90 -0.42
CA GLU A 126 4.49 -9.82 -1.22
C GLU A 126 3.19 -9.15 -1.69
N GLU A 127 2.49 -8.48 -0.78
CA GLU A 127 1.24 -7.78 -1.09
C GLU A 127 1.46 -6.57 -2.02
N ILE A 128 2.54 -5.84 -1.86
CA ILE A 128 2.94 -4.78 -2.79
C ILE A 128 3.12 -5.35 -4.20
N ARG A 129 3.85 -6.45 -4.33
CA ARG A 129 4.09 -7.09 -5.64
C ARG A 129 2.84 -7.74 -6.22
N HIS A 130 1.93 -8.20 -5.37
CA HIS A 130 0.63 -8.70 -5.81
C HIS A 130 -0.23 -7.60 -6.44
N LEU A 131 -0.21 -6.39 -5.87
CA LEU A 131 -0.95 -5.24 -6.40
C LEU A 131 -0.26 -4.58 -7.61
N ASN A 132 1.07 -4.59 -7.65
CA ASN A 132 1.85 -4.07 -8.78
C ASN A 132 3.14 -4.89 -8.96
N PRO A 133 3.15 -5.90 -9.85
CA PRO A 133 4.31 -6.76 -10.10
C PRO A 133 5.48 -6.01 -10.75
N ASN A 134 5.24 -4.84 -11.35
CA ASN A 134 6.24 -4.02 -12.02
C ASN A 134 6.88 -2.97 -11.09
N CYS A 135 6.51 -2.97 -9.80
CA CYS A 135 7.05 -2.06 -8.82
C CYS A 135 8.43 -2.53 -8.32
N GLN A 136 9.44 -1.68 -8.45
CA GLN A 136 10.73 -1.87 -7.78
C GLN A 136 10.64 -1.27 -6.38
N ILE A 137 10.94 -2.07 -5.35
CA ILE A 137 10.94 -1.63 -3.96
C ILE A 137 12.37 -1.34 -3.55
N ILE A 138 12.60 -0.14 -2.98
CA ILE A 138 13.83 0.24 -2.29
C ILE A 138 13.42 0.73 -0.91
N THR A 139 13.90 0.07 0.13
CA THR A 139 13.53 0.42 1.51
C THR A 139 14.75 0.45 2.41
N SER A 140 14.78 1.41 3.33
CA SER A 140 15.59 1.32 4.54
C SER A 140 14.77 0.69 5.64
N THR A 141 15.37 -0.16 6.46
CA THR A 141 14.69 -0.83 7.56
C THR A 141 15.68 -1.34 8.60
N HIS A 142 15.25 -1.35 9.86
CA HIS A 142 15.93 -2.03 10.95
C HIS A 142 15.24 -3.35 11.33
N SER A 143 14.13 -3.72 10.68
CA SER A 143 13.35 -4.92 11.00
C SER A 143 13.73 -6.11 10.13
N PRO A 144 14.29 -7.18 10.70
CA PRO A 144 14.51 -8.43 9.98
C PRO A 144 13.23 -9.04 9.41
N SER A 145 12.07 -8.70 9.97
CA SER A 145 10.78 -9.25 9.57
C SER A 145 10.30 -8.79 8.20
N LEU A 146 10.82 -7.65 7.71
CA LEU A 146 10.46 -7.15 6.37
C LEU A 146 11.07 -7.96 5.25
N PHE A 147 12.27 -8.48 5.45
CA PHE A 147 12.97 -9.21 4.40
C PHE A 147 12.94 -10.75 4.56
N GLY A 148 12.17 -11.30 5.47
CA GLY A 148 11.86 -12.71 5.65
C GLY A 148 12.55 -13.73 4.71
N ASP A 149 11.92 -14.83 4.43
CA ASP A 149 12.45 -15.82 3.48
C ASP A 149 12.38 -15.28 2.03
N GLY A 150 13.51 -15.34 1.31
CA GLY A 150 13.59 -15.02 -0.11
C GLY A 150 14.07 -13.60 -0.47
N TRP A 151 14.37 -12.75 0.50
CA TRP A 151 14.90 -11.40 0.23
C TRP A 151 16.35 -11.19 0.65
N GLY A 152 16.98 -12.19 1.28
CA GLY A 152 18.33 -12.08 1.83
C GLY A 152 19.40 -11.70 0.80
N ASP A 153 19.25 -12.12 -0.45
CA ASP A 153 20.13 -11.76 -1.57
C ASP A 153 19.95 -10.32 -2.07
N LYS A 154 18.96 -9.61 -1.58
CA LYS A 154 18.66 -8.21 -1.91
C LYS A 154 19.10 -7.23 -0.83
N LEU A 155 19.66 -7.74 0.28
CA LEU A 155 20.10 -6.91 1.39
C LEU A 155 21.42 -6.22 1.03
N VAL A 156 21.48 -4.93 1.35
CA VAL A 156 22.69 -4.12 1.27
C VAL A 156 22.90 -3.46 2.62
N PHE A 157 24.02 -3.78 3.27
CA PHE A 157 24.37 -3.13 4.53
C PHE A 157 24.93 -1.74 4.29
N VAL A 158 24.45 -0.77 5.08
CA VAL A 158 24.87 0.65 4.92
C VAL A 158 26.39 0.80 5.09
N GLU A 159 27.02 0.01 5.97
CA GLU A 159 28.46 -0.01 6.17
C GLU A 159 29.24 -0.36 4.89
N ASP A 160 28.68 -1.21 4.04
CA ASP A 160 29.32 -1.61 2.79
C ASP A 160 29.26 -0.49 1.74
N LEU A 161 28.21 0.33 1.77
CA LEU A 161 28.09 1.50 0.90
C LEU A 161 29.08 2.63 1.26
N ILE A 162 29.46 2.73 2.53
CA ILE A 162 30.38 3.77 3.02
C ILE A 162 31.82 3.43 2.65
N LYS A 163 32.22 2.16 2.66
CA LYS A 163 33.59 1.69 2.37
C LYS A 163 34.00 1.90 0.91
N VAL A 164 33.11 2.15 -0.01
CA VAL A 164 33.43 2.38 -1.44
C VAL A 164 34.00 3.78 -1.70
N LYS A 165 34.03 4.67 -0.71
CA LYS A 165 34.53 6.06 -0.84
C LYS A 165 35.92 6.29 -0.26
N SER A 166 36.64 5.27 0.16
CA SER A 166 38.03 5.42 0.71
C SER A 166 39.09 4.84 -0.23
#